data_7c2f6049dc06d24c72dbaf98e3fb82ff
#
_entry.id   7c2f6049dc06d24c72dbaf98e3fb82ff
#
_cell.length_a   1.000
_cell.length_b   1.000
_cell.length_c   1.000
_cell.angle_alpha   90.00
_cell.angle_beta   90.00
_cell.angle_gamma   90.00
#
_symmetry.space_group_name_H-M   'P 1'
#
loop_
_entity.id
_entity.type
_entity.pdbx_description
1 polymer ?
#
loop_
_entity_poly.entity_id
_entity_poly.type
_entity_poly.pdbx_seq_one_letter_code
_entity_poly.pdbx_strand_id
1 'polypeptide(L)'
;NTPKLFINIESQLAVKNIDSILKLIEDENLPVESLVIGRSDLSKSLKIVDVENKKILEICIGLLKKKRNLNVTLGGNLMNKSFPFISALSKKGLYAFESRKCTFKTSESLKKHNFNSLISTALEFELSWLNCKKNLYGERSKEEDLRIKTIESRLKS
;
A
#
# COMPACT_ATOMS: atom_id res chain seq x y z
N ASN A 1 -19.10 16.86 -8.33
CA ASN A 1 -18.21 15.96 -7.59
C ASN A 1 -16.78 16.49 -7.67
N THR A 2 -16.26 17.00 -6.56
CA THR A 2 -14.85 17.40 -6.47
C THR A 2 -13.98 16.13 -6.49
N PRO A 3 -12.95 16.04 -7.33
CA PRO A 3 -12.02 14.92 -7.32
C PRO A 3 -11.35 14.80 -5.96
N LYS A 4 -11.24 13.58 -5.44
CA LYS A 4 -10.53 13.29 -4.20
C LYS A 4 -9.07 12.99 -4.50
N LEU A 5 -8.16 13.54 -3.72
CA LEU A 5 -6.73 13.34 -3.85
C LEU A 5 -6.24 12.28 -2.87
N PHE A 6 -5.28 11.49 -3.33
CA PHE A 6 -4.52 10.54 -2.53
C PHE A 6 -3.05 10.91 -2.64
N ILE A 7 -2.36 11.09 -1.52
CA ILE A 7 -0.96 11.52 -1.50
C ILE A 7 -0.07 10.36 -1.08
N ASN A 8 0.88 10.00 -1.96
CA ASN A 8 1.83 8.93 -1.70
C ASN A 8 3.00 9.39 -0.83
N ILE A 9 3.25 8.68 0.25
CA ILE A 9 4.40 8.85 1.14
C ILE A 9 5.33 7.64 0.92
N GLU A 10 6.29 7.79 0.00
CA GLU A 10 7.10 6.69 -0.55
C GLU A 10 8.62 6.91 -0.44
N SER A 11 9.03 7.98 0.23
CA SER A 11 10.44 8.30 0.38
C SER A 11 10.79 8.82 1.76
N GLN A 12 12.07 8.68 2.14
CA GLN A 12 12.59 9.26 3.37
C GLN A 12 12.36 10.77 3.43
N LEU A 13 12.43 11.47 2.30
CA LEU A 13 12.20 12.91 2.22
C LEU A 13 10.74 13.25 2.51
N ALA A 14 9.79 12.48 1.93
CA ALA A 14 8.36 12.66 2.21
C ALA A 14 8.04 12.45 3.69
N VAL A 15 8.64 11.42 4.32
CA VAL A 15 8.49 11.18 5.76
C VAL A 15 9.05 12.35 6.61
N LYS A 16 10.21 12.90 6.24
CA LYS A 16 10.78 14.05 6.95
C LYS A 16 9.91 15.30 6.83
N ASN A 17 9.29 15.52 5.68
CA ASN A 17 8.50 16.71 5.40
C ASN A 17 7.00 16.53 5.70
N ILE A 18 6.60 15.44 6.37
CA ILE A 18 5.18 15.14 6.57
C ILE A 18 4.40 16.28 7.24
N ASP A 19 5.00 16.95 8.22
CA ASP A 19 4.32 18.05 8.94
C ASP A 19 4.06 19.25 8.01
N SER A 20 5.01 19.57 7.11
CA SER A 20 4.85 20.62 6.09
C SER A 20 3.81 20.23 5.04
N ILE A 21 3.78 18.95 4.62
CA ILE A 21 2.78 18.42 3.69
C ILE A 21 1.39 18.55 4.31
N LEU A 22 1.21 18.12 5.55
CA LEU A 22 -0.07 18.18 6.24
C LEU A 22 -0.53 19.63 6.47
N LYS A 23 0.41 20.53 6.78
CA LYS A 23 0.12 21.95 6.91
C LYS A 23 -0.37 22.54 5.57
N LEU A 24 0.32 22.23 4.47
CA LEU A 24 -0.10 22.73 3.14
C LEU A 24 -1.50 22.23 2.76
N ILE A 25 -1.82 20.96 3.06
CA ILE A 25 -3.15 20.39 2.81
C ILE A 25 -4.24 21.21 3.54
N GLU A 26 -3.98 21.62 4.78
CA GLU A 26 -4.93 22.40 5.57
C GLU A 26 -4.99 23.86 5.11
N ASP A 27 -3.83 24.51 4.95
CA ASP A 27 -3.75 25.93 4.60
C ASP A 27 -4.44 26.20 3.25
N GLU A 28 -4.26 25.27 2.27
CA GLU A 28 -4.86 25.38 0.93
C GLU A 28 -6.22 24.66 0.80
N ASN A 29 -6.75 24.10 1.89
CA ASN A 29 -8.00 23.33 1.91
C ASN A 29 -8.11 22.31 0.78
N LEU A 30 -7.02 21.55 0.56
CA LEU A 30 -6.95 20.58 -0.52
C LEU A 30 -7.88 19.39 -0.27
N PRO A 31 -8.58 18.87 -1.30
CA PRO A 31 -9.53 17.76 -1.16
C PRO A 31 -8.81 16.41 -1.02
N VAL A 32 -7.88 16.31 -0.05
CA VAL A 32 -7.12 15.09 0.22
C VAL A 32 -7.95 14.16 1.08
N GLU A 33 -8.18 12.94 0.61
CA GLU A 33 -8.91 11.90 1.34
C GLU A 33 -7.99 11.01 2.17
N SER A 34 -6.84 10.66 1.63
CA SER A 34 -5.94 9.70 2.27
C SER A 34 -4.48 9.95 1.96
N LEU A 35 -3.63 9.64 2.93
CA LEU A 35 -2.20 9.40 2.71
C LEU A 35 -2.01 7.92 2.37
N VAL A 36 -1.23 7.63 1.34
CA VAL A 36 -0.89 6.26 0.93
C VAL A 36 0.58 6.01 1.26
N ILE A 37 0.85 5.08 2.17
CA ILE A 37 2.21 4.69 2.51
C ILE A 37 2.65 3.56 1.57
N GLY A 38 3.50 3.88 0.59
CA GLY A 38 4.06 2.91 -0.36
C GLY A 38 5.30 2.23 0.21
N ARG A 39 5.14 1.11 0.97
CA ARG A 39 6.24 0.44 1.67
C ARG A 39 7.40 0.03 0.78
N SER A 40 7.12 -0.44 -0.43
CA SER A 40 8.17 -0.91 -1.35
C SER A 40 9.15 0.19 -1.72
N ASP A 41 8.65 1.36 -2.09
CA ASP A 41 9.49 2.47 -2.51
C ASP A 41 10.08 3.22 -1.31
N LEU A 42 9.32 3.32 -0.22
CA LEU A 42 9.86 3.81 1.06
C LEU A 42 11.05 2.96 1.54
N SER A 43 10.92 1.63 1.51
CA SER A 43 12.01 0.72 1.90
C SER A 43 13.24 0.88 1.02
N LYS A 44 13.06 0.98 -0.30
CA LYS A 44 14.14 1.27 -1.24
C LYS A 44 14.83 2.60 -0.93
N SER A 45 14.05 3.66 -0.67
CA SER A 45 14.60 4.99 -0.34
C SER A 45 15.42 4.99 0.96
N LEU A 46 15.12 4.07 1.86
CA LEU A 46 15.82 3.85 3.12
C LEU A 46 16.94 2.78 3.04
N LYS A 47 17.13 2.15 1.86
CA LYS A 47 18.06 1.04 1.63
C LYS A 47 17.76 -0.17 2.53
N ILE A 48 16.48 -0.43 2.80
CA ILE A 48 15.98 -1.57 3.57
C ILE A 48 15.39 -2.58 2.59
N VAL A 49 15.85 -3.82 2.63
CA VAL A 49 15.40 -4.88 1.69
C VAL A 49 14.03 -5.42 2.08
N ASP A 50 13.80 -5.66 3.38
CA ASP A 50 12.56 -6.25 3.86
C ASP A 50 11.53 -5.17 4.19
N VAL A 51 10.40 -5.19 3.48
CA VAL A 51 9.28 -4.25 3.69
C VAL A 51 8.55 -4.48 5.02
N GLU A 52 8.71 -5.64 5.65
CA GLU A 52 8.16 -5.98 6.98
C GLU A 52 9.12 -5.62 8.12
N ASN A 53 10.22 -4.93 7.82
CA ASN A 53 11.23 -4.53 8.79
C ASN A 53 10.65 -3.64 9.90
N LYS A 54 11.12 -3.84 11.14
CA LYS A 54 10.67 -3.09 12.33
C LYS A 54 10.80 -1.57 12.15
N LYS A 55 11.87 -1.09 11.49
CA LYS A 55 12.06 0.35 11.24
C LYS A 55 10.97 0.91 10.31
N ILE A 56 10.55 0.14 9.30
CA ILE A 56 9.43 0.53 8.43
C ILE A 56 8.13 0.59 9.24
N LEU A 57 7.88 -0.39 10.11
CA LEU A 57 6.71 -0.40 11.00
C LEU A 57 6.68 0.84 11.91
N GLU A 58 7.80 1.20 12.53
CA GLU A 58 7.93 2.38 13.39
C GLU A 58 7.65 3.69 12.63
N ILE A 59 8.15 3.81 11.40
CA ILE A 59 7.85 4.96 10.53
C ILE A 59 6.35 5.02 10.22
N CYS A 60 5.73 3.90 9.83
CA CYS A 60 4.29 3.84 9.58
C CYS A 60 3.47 4.24 10.81
N ILE A 61 3.85 3.77 12.01
CA ILE A 61 3.20 4.17 13.27
C ILE A 61 3.36 5.68 13.51
N GLY A 62 4.54 6.24 13.22
CA GLY A 62 4.80 7.67 13.32
C GLY A 62 3.90 8.49 12.40
N LEU A 63 3.72 8.06 11.16
CA LEU A 63 2.81 8.70 10.20
C LEU A 63 1.35 8.59 10.63
N LEU A 64 0.93 7.43 11.16
CA LEU A 64 -0.43 7.26 11.70
C LEU A 64 -0.73 8.19 12.88
N LYS A 65 0.25 8.50 13.73
CA LYS A 65 0.09 9.48 14.82
C LYS A 65 -0.08 10.90 14.32
N LYS A 66 0.49 11.24 13.17
CA LYS A 66 0.49 12.58 12.59
C LYS A 66 -0.66 12.83 11.60
N LYS A 67 -1.36 11.81 11.14
CA LYS A 67 -2.32 11.86 10.02
C LYS A 67 -3.47 12.89 10.17
N ARG A 68 -3.66 13.47 11.34
CA ARG A 68 -4.78 14.37 11.63
C ARG A 68 -6.13 13.70 11.29
N ASN A 69 -6.99 14.35 10.51
CA ASN A 69 -8.30 13.82 10.09
C ASN A 69 -8.25 12.97 8.80
N LEU A 70 -7.05 12.79 8.23
CA LEU A 70 -6.91 12.01 6.99
C LEU A 70 -6.97 10.50 7.26
N ASN A 71 -7.48 9.77 6.29
CA ASN A 71 -7.30 8.33 6.24
C ASN A 71 -5.84 7.99 5.93
N VAL A 72 -5.40 6.79 6.32
CA VAL A 72 -4.10 6.25 5.92
C VAL A 72 -4.30 4.86 5.33
N THR A 73 -3.81 4.69 4.12
CA THR A 73 -3.79 3.41 3.40
C THR A 73 -2.36 2.90 3.31
N LEU A 74 -2.18 1.60 3.49
CA LEU A 74 -0.88 0.95 3.39
C LEU A 74 -0.79 0.15 2.10
N GLY A 75 0.16 0.49 1.23
CA GLY A 75 0.48 -0.24 0.01
C GLY A 75 1.86 -0.89 0.04
N GLY A 76 2.21 -1.53 -1.08
CA GLY A 76 3.54 -2.06 -1.33
C GLY A 76 3.76 -3.48 -0.84
N ASN A 77 3.91 -4.39 -1.80
CA ASN A 77 4.36 -5.77 -1.63
C ASN A 77 3.57 -6.60 -0.60
N LEU A 78 2.23 -6.54 -0.65
CA LEU A 78 1.38 -7.34 0.24
C LEU A 78 1.53 -8.84 -0.05
N MET A 79 1.64 -9.61 1.04
CA MET A 79 1.72 -11.08 1.05
C MET A 79 1.00 -11.61 2.29
N ASN A 80 0.77 -12.91 2.36
CA ASN A 80 0.17 -13.55 3.53
C ASN A 80 0.95 -13.24 4.82
N LYS A 81 2.28 -13.21 4.75
CA LYS A 81 3.16 -12.83 5.88
C LYS A 81 3.03 -11.37 6.33
N SER A 82 2.34 -10.50 5.56
CA SER A 82 2.10 -9.11 5.96
C SER A 82 1.03 -8.96 7.05
N PHE A 83 0.29 -10.03 7.39
CA PHE A 83 -0.79 -9.97 8.38
C PHE A 83 -0.38 -9.39 9.74
N PRO A 84 0.74 -9.80 10.39
CA PRO A 84 1.15 -9.25 11.67
C PRO A 84 1.45 -7.74 11.60
N PHE A 85 2.11 -7.31 10.52
CA PHE A 85 2.46 -5.91 10.28
C PHE A 85 1.19 -5.04 10.13
N ILE A 86 0.26 -5.46 9.29
CA ILE A 86 -1.01 -4.76 9.06
C ILE A 86 -1.88 -4.77 10.31
N SER A 87 -1.94 -5.89 11.03
CA SER A 87 -2.67 -6.01 12.28
C SER A 87 -2.14 -5.05 13.36
N ALA A 88 -0.81 -4.89 13.45
CA ALA A 88 -0.20 -3.92 14.36
C ALA A 88 -0.58 -2.47 14.01
N LEU A 89 -0.59 -2.13 12.72
CA LEU A 89 -0.98 -0.79 12.26
C LEU A 89 -2.50 -0.53 12.39
N SER A 90 -3.34 -1.54 12.19
CA SER A 90 -4.79 -1.43 12.40
C SER A 90 -5.13 -0.98 13.82
N LYS A 91 -4.44 -1.53 14.82
CA LYS A 91 -4.56 -1.11 16.23
C LYS A 91 -4.12 0.33 16.49
N LYS A 92 -3.43 0.96 15.51
CA LYS A 92 -2.98 2.36 15.54
C LYS A 92 -3.77 3.28 14.60
N GLY A 93 -4.89 2.78 14.03
CA GLY A 93 -5.79 3.57 13.22
C GLY A 93 -5.48 3.55 11.72
N LEU A 94 -4.82 2.50 11.20
CA LEU A 94 -4.74 2.26 9.76
C LEU A 94 -6.15 2.04 9.21
N TYR A 95 -6.52 2.84 8.19
CA TYR A 95 -7.84 2.78 7.57
C TYR A 95 -7.99 1.61 6.61
N ALA A 96 -7.02 1.46 5.70
CA ALA A 96 -7.05 0.43 4.66
C ALA A 96 -5.65 -0.08 4.33
N PHE A 97 -5.60 -1.20 3.64
CA PHE A 97 -4.40 -1.69 2.97
C PHE A 97 -4.75 -2.06 1.52
N GLU A 98 -3.75 -2.02 0.63
CA GLU A 98 -4.00 -2.21 -0.79
C GLU A 98 -2.94 -3.06 -1.49
N SER A 99 -3.40 -3.88 -2.43
CA SER A 99 -2.60 -4.38 -3.53
C SER A 99 -2.60 -3.34 -4.66
N ARG A 100 -1.90 -3.61 -5.76
CA ARG A 100 -1.88 -2.70 -6.92
C ARG A 100 -3.27 -2.45 -7.54
N LYS A 101 -4.23 -3.34 -7.32
CA LYS A 101 -5.55 -3.32 -7.97
C LYS A 101 -6.74 -3.36 -7.00
N CYS A 102 -6.51 -3.69 -5.75
CA CYS A 102 -7.58 -3.84 -4.76
C CYS A 102 -7.22 -3.13 -3.46
N THR A 103 -8.20 -2.44 -2.87
CA THR A 103 -8.08 -1.79 -1.56
C THR A 103 -9.06 -2.44 -0.59
N PHE A 104 -8.59 -2.72 0.62
CA PHE A 104 -9.33 -3.41 1.67
C PHE A 104 -9.37 -2.58 2.95
N LYS A 105 -10.56 -2.30 3.47
CA LYS A 105 -10.71 -1.65 4.78
C LYS A 105 -10.26 -2.59 5.89
N THR A 106 -9.44 -2.10 6.82
CA THR A 106 -8.89 -2.90 7.93
C THR A 106 -9.97 -3.45 8.85
N SER A 107 -11.02 -2.66 9.11
CA SER A 107 -12.14 -3.04 9.98
C SER A 107 -12.89 -4.30 9.52
N GLU A 108 -12.92 -4.54 8.21
CA GLU A 108 -13.69 -5.63 7.60
C GLU A 108 -12.80 -6.85 7.29
N SER A 109 -11.50 -6.63 7.07
CA SER A 109 -10.63 -7.60 6.38
C SER A 109 -9.58 -8.28 7.25
N LEU A 110 -9.47 -7.94 8.55
CA LEU A 110 -8.39 -8.46 9.41
C LEU A 110 -8.69 -9.75 10.18
N LYS A 111 -9.77 -10.43 9.88
CA LYS A 111 -9.95 -11.82 10.35
C LYS A 111 -8.91 -12.68 9.63
N LYS A 112 -8.06 -13.39 10.39
CA LYS A 112 -6.89 -14.11 9.86
C LYS A 112 -7.20 -15.02 8.67
N HIS A 113 -8.31 -15.77 8.73
CA HIS A 113 -8.73 -16.66 7.63
C HIS A 113 -9.22 -15.91 6.38
N ASN A 114 -9.72 -14.68 6.54
CA ASN A 114 -10.16 -13.85 5.43
C ASN A 114 -8.98 -13.10 4.79
N PHE A 115 -7.96 -12.73 5.59
CA PHE A 115 -6.80 -11.98 5.10
C PHE A 115 -6.04 -12.73 4.01
N ASN A 116 -5.68 -13.99 4.26
CA ASN A 116 -4.95 -14.78 3.27
C ASN A 116 -5.76 -14.98 1.99
N SER A 117 -7.04 -15.30 2.12
CA SER A 117 -7.95 -15.43 0.97
C SER A 117 -8.06 -14.12 0.19
N LEU A 118 -8.22 -12.98 0.86
CA LEU A 118 -8.31 -11.68 0.21
C LEU A 118 -7.03 -11.33 -0.55
N ILE A 119 -5.87 -11.58 0.04
CA ILE A 119 -4.58 -11.30 -0.62
C ILE A 119 -4.39 -12.20 -1.83
N SER A 120 -4.67 -13.51 -1.72
CA SER A 120 -4.58 -14.44 -2.86
C SER A 120 -5.52 -14.00 -3.99
N THR A 121 -6.79 -13.74 -3.68
CA THR A 121 -7.77 -13.28 -4.68
C THR A 121 -7.34 -11.97 -5.36
N ALA A 122 -6.79 -11.02 -4.60
CA ALA A 122 -6.30 -9.75 -5.17
C ALA A 122 -5.09 -9.96 -6.12
N LEU A 123 -4.20 -10.89 -5.78
CA LEU A 123 -3.06 -11.24 -6.62
C LEU A 123 -3.50 -12.00 -7.87
N GLU A 124 -4.42 -12.94 -7.74
CA GLU A 124 -5.03 -13.67 -8.87
C GLU A 124 -5.77 -12.73 -9.82
N PHE A 125 -6.51 -11.76 -9.27
CA PHE A 125 -7.15 -10.71 -10.06
C PHE A 125 -6.11 -9.89 -10.85
N GLU A 126 -5.03 -9.43 -10.20
CA GLU A 126 -3.96 -8.69 -10.88
C GLU A 126 -3.31 -9.54 -11.98
N LEU A 127 -3.08 -10.82 -11.71
CA LEU A 127 -2.51 -11.75 -12.68
C LEU A 127 -3.43 -11.93 -13.91
N SER A 128 -4.72 -12.14 -13.65
CA SER A 128 -5.75 -12.26 -14.70
C SER A 128 -5.82 -10.97 -15.54
N TRP A 129 -5.80 -9.81 -14.90
CA TRP A 129 -5.77 -8.52 -15.58
C TRP A 129 -4.56 -8.36 -16.51
N LEU A 130 -3.36 -8.70 -16.04
CA LEU A 130 -2.13 -8.63 -16.84
C LEU A 130 -2.16 -9.59 -18.03
N ASN A 131 -2.75 -10.78 -17.86
CA ASN A 131 -2.92 -11.73 -18.94
C ASN A 131 -3.96 -11.28 -19.97
N CYS A 132 -5.11 -10.75 -19.53
CA CYS A 132 -6.11 -10.17 -20.43
C CYS A 132 -5.54 -8.99 -21.23
N LYS A 133 -4.74 -8.15 -20.59
CA LYS A 133 -4.11 -7.00 -21.24
C LYS A 133 -3.20 -7.44 -22.40
N LYS A 134 -2.43 -8.51 -22.25
CA LYS A 134 -1.64 -9.09 -23.34
C LYS A 134 -2.50 -9.50 -24.53
N ASN A 135 -3.64 -10.15 -24.25
CA ASN A 135 -4.53 -10.63 -25.31
C ASN A 135 -5.20 -9.47 -26.07
N LEU A 136 -5.47 -8.33 -25.39
CA LEU A 136 -6.10 -7.16 -26.00
C LEU A 136 -5.12 -6.30 -26.79
N TYR A 137 -3.89 -6.16 -26.32
CA TYR A 137 -2.91 -5.21 -26.90
C TYR A 137 -1.75 -5.91 -27.66
N GLY A 138 -1.74 -7.26 -27.69
CA GLY A 138 -0.76 -8.04 -28.44
C GLY A 138 0.65 -8.11 -27.83
N GLU A 139 0.99 -7.17 -26.95
CA GLU A 139 2.32 -7.09 -26.33
C GLU A 139 2.25 -6.83 -24.82
N ARG A 140 3.27 -7.32 -24.12
CA ARG A 140 3.55 -6.95 -22.72
C ARG A 140 4.85 -6.19 -22.62
N SER A 141 4.94 -5.25 -21.71
CA SER A 141 6.21 -4.67 -21.34
C SER A 141 7.05 -5.67 -20.53
N LYS A 142 8.37 -5.53 -20.58
CA LYS A 142 9.28 -6.31 -19.71
C LYS A 142 8.95 -6.17 -18.22
N GLU A 143 8.45 -5.01 -17.82
CA GLU A 143 8.01 -4.76 -16.44
C GLU A 143 6.79 -5.60 -16.06
N GLU A 144 5.83 -5.75 -16.97
CA GLU A 144 4.63 -6.58 -16.76
C GLU A 144 4.99 -8.07 -16.66
N ASP A 145 5.93 -8.56 -17.47
CA ASP A 145 6.41 -9.94 -17.36
C ASP A 145 7.14 -10.20 -16.04
N LEU A 146 7.96 -9.25 -15.57
CA LEU A 146 8.61 -9.33 -14.27
C LEU A 146 7.56 -9.31 -13.13
N ARG A 147 6.53 -8.51 -13.28
CA ARG A 147 5.44 -8.42 -12.32
C ARG A 147 4.65 -9.72 -12.23
N ILE A 148 4.34 -10.36 -13.36
CA ILE A 148 3.67 -11.67 -13.40
C ILE A 148 4.48 -12.70 -12.60
N LYS A 149 5.78 -12.85 -12.90
CA LYS A 149 6.67 -13.78 -12.17
C LYS A 149 6.68 -13.51 -10.66
N THR A 150 6.67 -12.23 -10.28
CA THR A 150 6.62 -11.82 -8.86
C THR A 150 5.32 -12.24 -8.20
N ILE A 151 4.17 -12.09 -8.88
CA ILE A 151 2.85 -12.46 -8.35
C ILE A 151 2.75 -13.99 -8.22
N GLU A 152 3.16 -14.73 -9.24
CA GLU A 152 3.17 -16.19 -9.21
C GLU A 152 4.03 -16.76 -8.06
N SER A 153 5.18 -16.13 -7.79
CA SER A 153 6.01 -16.48 -6.63
C SER A 153 5.30 -16.23 -5.29
N ARG A 154 4.54 -15.16 -5.18
CA ARG A 154 3.81 -14.81 -3.96
C ARG A 154 2.58 -15.68 -3.69
N LEU A 155 1.94 -16.17 -4.76
CA LEU A 155 0.81 -17.09 -4.64
C LEU A 155 1.26 -18.48 -4.15
N LYS A 156 2.53 -18.84 -4.35
CA LYS A 156 3.13 -20.10 -3.88
C LYS A 156 3.70 -20.03 -2.45
N SER A 157 3.83 -18.86 -1.89
CA SER A 157 4.37 -18.61 -0.53
C SER A 157 3.25 -18.47 0.50
#